data_26d689841e29d6299fbf8b29e42fc3ab
#
_entry.id   26d689841e29d6299fbf8b29e42fc3ab
#
_cell.length_a   1.000
_cell.length_b   1.000
_cell.length_c   1.000
_cell.angle_alpha   90.00
_cell.angle_beta   90.00
_cell.angle_gamma   90.00
#
_symmetry.space_group_name_H-M   'P 1'
#
loop_
_entity.id
_entity.type
_entity.pdbx_description
1 polymer ?
#
loop_
_entity_poly.entity_id
_entity_poly.type
_entity_poly.pdbx_seq_one_letter_code
_entity_poly.pdbx_strand_id
1 'polypeptide(L)'
;AVLCCAAALTVFAPASFAQSGNGKPPEPQKPAADAAKADTAKEGQKKIDEIAEASRALSGAAGNPECVWLGRRVVSLLWRDDLDTAFRHLDLYDRFSCPGPHIQATFRCLVRQGNIDPKQQETLNGRVHACWLNPNLEPTPATAGVPPAQAPAATSGGTTQR
;
A
#
# COMPACT_ATOMS: atom_id res chain seq x y z
N ALA A 1 40.99 -32.42 -39.05
CA ALA A 1 39.86 -31.73 -39.67
C ALA A 1 39.47 -30.52 -38.82
N VAL A 2 39.81 -29.33 -39.32
CA VAL A 2 39.49 -28.05 -38.67
C VAL A 2 38.25 -27.48 -39.37
N LEU A 3 37.15 -27.34 -38.62
CA LEU A 3 35.95 -26.63 -39.13
C LEU A 3 35.93 -25.24 -38.51
N CYS A 4 36.16 -24.25 -39.36
CA CYS A 4 35.91 -22.83 -39.05
C CYS A 4 34.42 -22.54 -39.14
N CYS A 5 33.77 -22.15 -37.99
CA CYS A 5 32.45 -21.53 -38.01
C CYS A 5 32.60 -20.02 -38.05
N ALA A 6 32.25 -19.41 -39.19
CA ALA A 6 32.15 -17.98 -39.35
C ALA A 6 30.88 -17.44 -38.67
N ALA A 7 31.03 -16.56 -37.68
CA ALA A 7 29.92 -15.85 -37.08
C ALA A 7 29.54 -14.63 -37.90
N ALA A 8 28.34 -14.60 -38.42
CA ALA A 8 27.74 -13.46 -39.11
C ALA A 8 27.17 -12.46 -38.06
N LEU A 9 27.80 -11.29 -37.98
CA LEU A 9 27.30 -10.15 -37.19
C LEU A 9 26.20 -9.45 -38.00
N THR A 10 24.95 -9.61 -37.60
CA THR A 10 23.83 -8.79 -38.10
C THR A 10 23.76 -7.48 -37.35
N VAL A 11 24.11 -6.40 -38.02
CA VAL A 11 23.97 -5.04 -37.52
C VAL A 11 22.51 -4.61 -37.64
N PHE A 12 21.81 -4.49 -36.53
CA PHE A 12 20.49 -3.88 -36.45
C PHE A 12 20.65 -2.37 -36.42
N ALA A 13 20.24 -1.70 -37.53
CA ALA A 13 20.13 -0.27 -37.59
C ALA A 13 18.83 0.21 -36.91
N PRO A 14 18.84 1.21 -36.01
CA PRO A 14 17.61 1.78 -35.48
C PRO A 14 16.94 2.63 -36.55
N ALA A 15 15.68 2.35 -36.86
CA ALA A 15 14.84 3.17 -37.71
C ALA A 15 14.54 4.50 -37.01
N SER A 16 15.15 5.58 -37.49
CA SER A 16 14.82 6.95 -37.09
C SER A 16 13.47 7.33 -37.71
N PHE A 17 12.42 7.41 -36.88
CA PHE A 17 11.18 8.03 -37.27
C PHE A 17 11.37 9.55 -37.34
N ALA A 18 11.56 10.08 -38.52
CA ALA A 18 11.50 11.52 -38.79
C ALA A 18 10.03 11.97 -38.75
N GLN A 19 9.62 12.60 -37.64
CA GLN A 19 8.32 13.26 -37.52
C GLN A 19 8.45 14.68 -38.06
N SER A 20 8.05 14.87 -39.31
CA SER A 20 7.86 16.19 -39.92
C SER A 20 6.56 16.76 -39.37
N GLY A 21 6.63 17.62 -38.37
CA GLY A 21 5.50 18.37 -37.82
C GLY A 21 5.85 19.83 -37.74
N ASN A 22 5.26 20.65 -38.65
CA ASN A 22 5.24 22.10 -38.57
C ASN A 22 4.53 22.51 -37.26
N GLY A 23 5.25 22.92 -36.25
CA GLY A 23 4.69 23.32 -34.96
C GLY A 23 5.54 24.40 -34.31
N LYS A 24 4.92 25.56 -34.08
CA LYS A 24 5.27 26.67 -33.21
C LYS A 24 6.22 26.26 -32.07
N PRO A 25 7.25 27.07 -31.71
CA PRO A 25 8.17 26.75 -30.62
C PRO A 25 7.39 26.47 -29.30
N PRO A 26 7.68 25.39 -28.59
CA PRO A 26 7.02 25.17 -27.31
C PRO A 26 7.54 26.18 -26.28
N GLU A 27 6.62 26.91 -25.73
CA GLU A 27 6.76 27.71 -24.52
C GLU A 27 7.26 26.81 -23.37
N PRO A 28 8.16 27.26 -22.48
CA PRO A 28 8.76 26.40 -21.47
C PRO A 28 7.71 26.01 -20.41
N GLN A 29 7.07 24.84 -20.59
CA GLN A 29 6.25 24.20 -19.57
C GLN A 29 7.17 23.54 -18.52
N LYS A 30 7.61 24.31 -17.53
CA LYS A 30 8.33 23.82 -16.39
C LYS A 30 7.67 24.31 -15.12
N PRO A 31 6.64 23.59 -14.62
CA PRO A 31 6.62 23.21 -13.20
C PRO A 31 6.02 21.84 -12.89
N ALA A 32 5.28 21.17 -13.80
CA ALA A 32 4.60 19.91 -13.48
C ALA A 32 5.55 18.70 -13.29
N ALA A 33 6.68 18.68 -14.02
CA ALA A 33 7.63 17.57 -13.92
C ALA A 33 8.46 17.59 -12.62
N ASP A 34 8.73 18.77 -12.08
CA ASP A 34 9.51 18.92 -10.86
C ASP A 34 8.65 18.64 -9.62
N ALA A 35 7.36 18.98 -9.65
CA ALA A 35 6.40 18.63 -8.59
C ALA A 35 6.18 17.11 -8.50
N ALA A 36 5.97 16.44 -9.62
CA ALA A 36 5.80 14.98 -9.65
C ALA A 36 7.04 14.22 -9.14
N LYS A 37 8.25 14.71 -9.43
CA LYS A 37 9.49 14.15 -8.90
C LYS A 37 9.64 14.37 -7.40
N ALA A 38 9.24 15.53 -6.89
CA ALA A 38 9.28 15.85 -5.47
C ALA A 38 8.30 14.97 -4.67
N ASP A 39 7.10 14.72 -5.18
CA ASP A 39 6.12 13.88 -4.54
C ASP A 39 6.54 12.40 -4.53
N THR A 40 7.10 11.91 -5.63
CA THR A 40 7.66 10.55 -5.71
C THR A 40 8.83 10.37 -4.72
N ALA A 41 9.69 11.37 -4.58
CA ALA A 41 10.80 11.32 -3.62
C ALA A 41 10.31 11.30 -2.17
N LYS A 42 9.29 12.11 -1.83
CA LYS A 42 8.68 12.13 -0.49
C LYS A 42 8.01 10.79 -0.15
N GLU A 43 7.28 10.20 -1.11
CA GLU A 43 6.65 8.90 -0.92
C GLU A 43 7.68 7.79 -0.75
N GLY A 44 8.77 7.82 -1.51
CA GLY A 44 9.89 6.91 -1.37
C GLY A 44 10.54 7.02 0.01
N GLN A 45 10.80 8.24 0.48
CA GLN A 45 11.38 8.48 1.81
C GLN A 45 10.46 7.97 2.92
N LYS A 46 9.16 8.26 2.86
CA LYS A 46 8.16 7.76 3.81
C LYS A 46 8.20 6.24 3.92
N LYS A 47 8.26 5.52 2.81
CA LYS A 47 8.35 4.05 2.81
C LYS A 47 9.62 3.54 3.49
N ILE A 48 10.76 4.21 3.29
CA ILE A 48 12.02 3.88 3.95
C ILE A 48 11.91 4.10 5.46
N ASP A 49 11.34 5.22 5.88
CA ASP A 49 11.18 5.57 7.29
C ASP A 49 10.25 4.58 8.00
N GLU A 50 9.14 4.19 7.36
CA GLU A 50 8.20 3.19 7.88
C GLU A 50 8.84 1.80 8.03
N ILE A 51 9.71 1.40 7.10
CA ILE A 51 10.46 0.13 7.21
C ILE A 51 11.48 0.22 8.36
N ALA A 52 12.19 1.33 8.48
CA ALA A 52 13.13 1.55 9.57
C ALA A 52 12.45 1.59 10.94
N GLU A 53 11.24 2.15 11.03
CA GLU A 53 10.41 2.11 12.23
C GLU A 53 10.04 0.68 12.61
N ALA A 54 9.54 -0.11 11.66
CA ALA A 54 9.17 -1.50 11.90
C ALA A 54 10.37 -2.35 12.34
N SER A 55 11.55 -2.13 11.75
CA SER A 55 12.77 -2.84 12.12
C SER A 55 13.25 -2.53 13.54
N ARG A 56 12.90 -1.37 14.08
CA ARG A 56 13.21 -0.99 15.48
C ARG A 56 12.14 -1.44 16.46
N ALA A 57 10.87 -1.45 16.03
CA ALA A 57 9.73 -1.76 16.90
C ALA A 57 9.50 -3.26 17.06
N LEU A 58 9.83 -4.06 16.05
CA LEU A 58 9.54 -5.48 16.03
C LEU A 58 10.81 -6.31 16.22
N SER A 59 10.74 -7.28 17.12
CA SER A 59 11.80 -8.27 17.29
C SER A 59 11.61 -9.44 16.31
N GLY A 60 12.73 -10.05 15.88
CA GLY A 60 12.74 -11.21 15.00
C GLY A 60 12.41 -10.89 13.54
N ALA A 61 12.07 -11.92 12.75
CA ALA A 61 11.94 -11.80 11.31
C ALA A 61 10.84 -10.85 10.83
N ALA A 62 9.80 -10.60 11.63
CA ALA A 62 8.75 -9.63 11.29
C ALA A 62 9.28 -8.18 11.15
N GLY A 63 10.40 -7.86 11.80
CA GLY A 63 11.08 -6.57 11.70
C GLY A 63 12.11 -6.49 10.56
N ASN A 64 12.43 -7.58 9.87
CA ASN A 64 13.35 -7.55 8.75
C ASN A 64 12.77 -6.70 7.60
N PRO A 65 13.56 -5.83 6.96
CA PRO A 65 13.09 -4.93 5.90
C PRO A 65 12.32 -5.63 4.79
N GLU A 66 12.80 -6.79 4.34
CA GLU A 66 12.17 -7.61 3.31
C GLU A 66 10.81 -8.13 3.77
N CYS A 67 10.73 -8.62 5.01
CA CYS A 67 9.49 -9.13 5.59
C CYS A 67 8.46 -8.01 5.82
N VAL A 68 8.90 -6.83 6.27
CA VAL A 68 8.06 -5.65 6.42
C VAL A 68 7.48 -5.24 5.07
N TRP A 69 8.33 -5.12 4.05
CA TRP A 69 7.90 -4.69 2.73
C TRP A 69 6.94 -5.69 2.07
N LEU A 70 7.36 -6.97 1.98
CA LEU A 70 6.56 -8.03 1.36
C LEU A 70 5.26 -8.27 2.11
N GLY A 71 5.32 -8.41 3.43
CA GLY A 71 4.15 -8.74 4.25
C GLY A 71 3.09 -7.64 4.22
N ARG A 72 3.48 -6.37 4.35
CA ARG A 72 2.54 -5.24 4.20
C ARG A 72 1.93 -5.18 2.80
N ARG A 73 2.72 -5.52 1.78
CA ARG A 73 2.23 -5.60 0.40
C ARG A 73 1.19 -6.71 0.25
N VAL A 74 1.45 -7.90 0.81
CA VAL A 74 0.48 -9.02 0.82
C VAL A 74 -0.83 -8.60 1.50
N VAL A 75 -0.76 -8.02 2.70
CA VAL A 75 -1.96 -7.57 3.44
C VAL A 75 -2.77 -6.55 2.63
N SER A 76 -2.10 -5.57 2.00
CA SER A 76 -2.77 -4.55 1.18
C SER A 76 -3.44 -5.14 -0.06
N LEU A 77 -2.82 -6.14 -0.70
CA LEU A 77 -3.37 -6.82 -1.86
C LEU A 77 -4.58 -7.68 -1.49
N LEU A 78 -4.48 -8.45 -0.40
CA LEU A 78 -5.60 -9.24 0.14
C LEU A 78 -6.81 -8.34 0.48
N TRP A 79 -6.57 -7.16 1.06
CA TRP A 79 -7.64 -6.20 1.38
C TRP A 79 -8.36 -5.68 0.14
N ARG A 80 -7.66 -5.60 -0.98
CA ARG A 80 -8.22 -5.15 -2.27
C ARG A 80 -8.75 -6.27 -3.15
N ASP A 81 -8.78 -7.49 -2.63
CA ASP A 81 -9.20 -8.70 -3.36
C ASP A 81 -8.33 -9.02 -4.59
N ASP A 82 -7.07 -8.56 -4.61
CA ASP A 82 -6.08 -8.88 -5.63
C ASP A 82 -5.30 -10.15 -5.24
N LEU A 83 -5.99 -11.28 -5.29
CA LEU A 83 -5.46 -12.55 -4.78
C LEU A 83 -4.29 -13.09 -5.58
N ASP A 84 -4.32 -12.97 -6.92
CA ASP A 84 -3.25 -13.47 -7.79
C ASP A 84 -1.92 -12.79 -7.46
N THR A 85 -1.92 -11.46 -7.36
CA THR A 85 -0.73 -10.70 -6.99
C THR A 85 -0.32 -10.95 -5.54
N ALA A 86 -1.29 -11.10 -4.62
CA ALA A 86 -1.02 -11.39 -3.22
C ALA A 86 -0.28 -12.72 -3.05
N PHE A 87 -0.72 -13.78 -3.70
CA PHE A 87 -0.08 -15.10 -3.61
C PHE A 87 1.33 -15.12 -4.17
N ARG A 88 1.61 -14.38 -5.25
CA ARG A 88 2.98 -14.22 -5.78
C ARG A 88 3.91 -13.54 -4.76
N HIS A 89 3.43 -12.54 -4.06
CA HIS A 89 4.21 -11.88 -3.00
C HIS A 89 4.34 -12.76 -1.76
N LEU A 90 3.32 -13.58 -1.45
CA LEU A 90 3.38 -14.54 -0.35
C LEU A 90 4.43 -15.62 -0.59
N ASP A 91 4.56 -16.13 -1.82
CA ASP A 91 5.62 -17.08 -2.19
C ASP A 91 7.03 -16.48 -1.97
N LEU A 92 7.21 -15.20 -2.30
CA LEU A 92 8.47 -14.50 -2.00
C LEU A 92 8.67 -14.32 -0.49
N TYR A 93 7.61 -13.97 0.24
CA TYR A 93 7.63 -13.81 1.70
C TYR A 93 8.11 -15.08 2.40
N ASP A 94 7.61 -16.25 1.96
CA ASP A 94 8.00 -17.53 2.49
C ASP A 94 9.46 -17.89 2.16
N ARG A 95 9.95 -17.52 0.97
CA ARG A 95 11.36 -17.71 0.57
C ARG A 95 12.33 -16.92 1.43
N PHE A 96 11.92 -15.76 1.94
CA PHE A 96 12.70 -14.97 2.90
C PHE A 96 12.56 -15.47 4.34
N SER A 97 11.88 -16.61 4.56
CA SER A 97 11.61 -17.16 5.90
C SER A 97 10.88 -16.19 6.81
N CYS A 98 10.01 -15.39 6.26
CA CYS A 98 9.22 -14.42 6.98
C CYS A 98 8.05 -15.08 7.73
N PRO A 99 7.62 -14.54 8.88
CA PRO A 99 6.64 -15.21 9.74
C PRO A 99 5.20 -15.09 9.22
N GLY A 100 4.65 -16.14 8.59
CA GLY A 100 3.27 -16.21 8.10
C GLY A 100 2.21 -15.84 9.16
N PRO A 101 2.33 -16.25 10.44
CA PRO A 101 1.42 -15.82 11.50
C PRO A 101 1.32 -14.31 11.68
N HIS A 102 2.38 -13.54 11.36
CA HIS A 102 2.36 -12.08 11.47
C HIS A 102 1.45 -11.43 10.41
N ILE A 103 1.45 -11.94 9.17
CA ILE A 103 0.50 -11.51 8.12
C ILE A 103 -0.95 -11.73 8.59
N GLN A 104 -1.24 -12.92 9.14
CA GLN A 104 -2.58 -13.24 9.64
C GLN A 104 -3.02 -12.32 10.78
N ALA A 105 -2.12 -12.05 11.71
CA ALA A 105 -2.39 -11.16 12.84
C ALA A 105 -2.65 -9.71 12.37
N THR A 106 -1.82 -9.22 11.44
CA THR A 106 -1.96 -7.91 10.80
C THR A 106 -3.29 -7.79 10.04
N PHE A 107 -3.66 -8.80 9.26
CA PHE A 107 -4.92 -8.79 8.52
C PHE A 107 -6.14 -8.79 9.46
N ARG A 108 -6.12 -9.59 10.54
CA ARG A 108 -7.18 -9.56 11.57
C ARG A 108 -7.29 -8.20 12.25
N CYS A 109 -6.15 -7.54 12.52
CA CYS A 109 -6.14 -6.18 13.03
C CYS A 109 -6.87 -5.23 12.05
N LEU A 110 -6.53 -5.31 10.77
CA LEU A 110 -7.13 -4.47 9.72
C LEU A 110 -8.66 -4.69 9.64
N VAL A 111 -9.12 -5.94 9.71
CA VAL A 111 -10.55 -6.27 9.76
C VAL A 111 -11.24 -5.64 10.98
N ARG A 112 -10.61 -5.67 12.15
CA ARG A 112 -11.16 -5.02 13.36
C ARG A 112 -11.23 -3.50 13.24
N GLN A 113 -10.28 -2.87 12.51
CA GLN A 113 -10.33 -1.42 12.28
C GLN A 113 -11.57 -0.99 11.50
N GLY A 114 -12.07 -1.82 10.58
CA GLY A 114 -13.27 -1.54 9.77
C GLY A 114 -13.19 -0.27 8.95
N ASN A 115 -14.20 -0.04 8.12
CA ASN A 115 -14.41 1.22 7.37
C ASN A 115 -13.17 1.74 6.59
N ILE A 116 -12.38 0.82 6.03
CA ILE A 116 -11.20 1.16 5.21
C ILE A 116 -11.59 0.98 3.75
N ASP A 117 -11.69 2.10 3.02
CA ASP A 117 -11.92 2.07 1.57
C ASP A 117 -10.70 1.51 0.84
N PRO A 118 -10.84 0.38 0.11
CA PRO A 118 -9.72 -0.22 -0.61
C PRO A 118 -9.15 0.66 -1.73
N LYS A 119 -9.91 1.68 -2.18
CA LYS A 119 -9.48 2.65 -3.19
C LYS A 119 -8.63 3.78 -2.59
N GLN A 120 -8.74 4.02 -1.31
CA GLN A 120 -7.97 5.05 -0.58
C GLN A 120 -6.60 4.50 -0.16
N GLN A 121 -5.67 4.41 -1.12
CA GLN A 121 -4.37 3.76 -0.94
C GLN A 121 -3.58 4.29 0.25
N GLU A 122 -3.55 5.61 0.43
CA GLU A 122 -2.79 6.23 1.52
C GLU A 122 -3.33 5.84 2.89
N THR A 123 -4.65 5.89 3.05
CA THR A 123 -5.35 5.46 4.28
C THR A 123 -5.13 3.98 4.54
N LEU A 124 -5.27 3.14 3.53
CA LEU A 124 -5.05 1.70 3.64
C LEU A 124 -3.60 1.40 4.05
N ASN A 125 -2.61 2.01 3.39
CA ASN A 125 -1.19 1.80 3.69
C ASN A 125 -0.85 2.22 5.12
N GLY A 126 -1.38 3.35 5.59
CA GLY A 126 -1.20 3.79 6.97
C GLY A 126 -1.81 2.82 8.00
N ARG A 127 -3.01 2.31 7.72
CA ARG A 127 -3.66 1.31 8.60
C ARG A 127 -2.92 -0.02 8.59
N VAL A 128 -2.47 -0.49 7.43
CA VAL A 128 -1.65 -1.70 7.32
C VAL A 128 -0.36 -1.54 8.11
N HIS A 129 0.31 -0.37 8.01
CA HIS A 129 1.53 -0.10 8.77
C HIS A 129 1.27 -0.13 10.28
N ALA A 130 0.25 0.56 10.77
CA ALA A 130 -0.10 0.57 12.18
C ALA A 130 -0.43 -0.84 12.71
N CYS A 131 -1.19 -1.64 11.96
CA CYS A 131 -1.49 -3.03 12.30
C CYS A 131 -0.27 -3.95 12.18
N TRP A 132 0.70 -3.65 11.30
CA TRP A 132 1.97 -4.37 11.21
C TRP A 132 2.80 -4.20 12.47
N LEU A 133 2.90 -2.96 12.96
CA LEU A 133 3.62 -2.63 14.20
C LEU A 133 2.92 -3.18 15.43
N ASN A 134 1.61 -3.10 15.48
CA ASN A 134 0.81 -3.58 16.60
C ASN A 134 -0.43 -4.35 16.13
N PRO A 135 -0.35 -5.67 15.97
CA PRO A 135 -1.50 -6.49 15.57
C PRO A 135 -2.68 -6.48 16.57
N ASN A 136 -2.46 -6.02 17.78
CA ASN A 136 -3.49 -5.89 18.82
C ASN A 136 -4.06 -4.47 18.91
N LEU A 137 -3.77 -3.61 17.95
CA LEU A 137 -4.27 -2.25 17.92
C LEU A 137 -5.80 -2.22 18.02
N GLU A 138 -6.30 -1.46 18.99
CA GLU A 138 -7.73 -1.25 19.17
C GLU A 138 -8.32 -0.43 18.00
N PRO A 139 -9.58 -0.70 17.62
CA PRO A 139 -10.26 0.10 16.61
C PRO A 139 -10.26 1.57 17.00
N THR A 140 -9.83 2.43 16.07
CA THR A 140 -10.01 3.87 16.25
C THR A 140 -11.52 4.13 16.23
N PRO A 141 -12.13 4.69 17.30
CA PRO A 141 -13.53 5.05 17.25
C PRO A 141 -13.74 5.94 16.03
N ALA A 142 -14.72 5.56 15.18
CA ALA A 142 -15.12 6.43 14.09
C ALA A 142 -15.42 7.78 14.73
N THR A 143 -14.67 8.82 14.34
CA THR A 143 -14.94 10.17 14.80
C THR A 143 -16.41 10.43 14.47
N ALA A 144 -17.25 10.44 15.50
CA ALA A 144 -18.69 10.60 15.39
C ALA A 144 -18.96 12.02 14.85
N GLY A 145 -18.93 12.14 13.57
CA GLY A 145 -19.38 13.32 12.84
C GLY A 145 -20.87 13.24 12.55
N VAL A 146 -21.68 12.75 13.47
CA VAL A 146 -23.11 13.04 13.58
C VAL A 146 -23.51 12.76 15.03
N PRO A 147 -24.01 13.73 15.80
CA PRO A 147 -24.65 13.45 17.06
C PRO A 147 -25.84 12.54 16.79
N PRO A 148 -26.07 11.46 17.57
CA PRO A 148 -27.30 10.71 17.45
C PRO A 148 -28.46 11.69 17.70
N ALA A 149 -29.37 11.78 16.73
CA ALA A 149 -30.61 12.50 16.93
C ALA A 149 -31.26 11.97 18.22
N GLN A 150 -31.40 12.83 19.21
CA GLN A 150 -32.06 12.52 20.44
C GLN A 150 -33.47 12.00 20.10
N ALA A 151 -33.71 10.75 20.41
CA ALA A 151 -35.04 10.19 20.37
C ALA A 151 -35.93 11.04 21.31
N PRO A 152 -37.14 11.43 20.92
CA PRO A 152 -38.01 12.19 21.77
C PRO A 152 -38.30 11.42 23.04
N ALA A 153 -38.11 12.07 24.18
CA ALA A 153 -38.41 11.53 25.48
C ALA A 153 -39.89 11.11 25.55
N ALA A 154 -40.13 9.83 25.78
CA ALA A 154 -41.46 9.33 26.06
C ALA A 154 -41.96 9.94 27.36
N THR A 155 -42.93 10.82 27.29
CA THR A 155 -43.65 11.38 28.42
C THR A 155 -44.45 10.29 29.10
N SER A 156 -43.98 9.81 30.22
CA SER A 156 -44.77 8.92 31.11
C SER A 156 -45.93 9.69 31.69
N GLY A 157 -47.11 9.53 31.07
CA GLY A 157 -48.36 9.98 31.66
C GLY A 157 -48.70 9.15 32.89
N GLY A 158 -48.60 9.75 34.07
CA GLY A 158 -49.10 9.17 35.29
C GLY A 158 -50.62 9.11 35.28
N THR A 159 -51.20 7.91 35.43
CA THR A 159 -52.61 7.74 35.70
C THR A 159 -52.79 7.43 37.16
N THR A 160 -53.28 8.43 37.89
CA THR A 160 -53.83 8.28 39.23
C THR A 160 -55.14 7.57 39.15
N GLN A 161 -55.32 6.44 39.77
CA GLN A 161 -56.62 5.86 40.08
C GLN A 161 -56.90 5.85 41.56
N ARG A 162 -58.05 6.30 41.81
CA ARG A 162 -58.79 6.33 43.06
C ARG A 162 -59.39 4.96 43.36
#